data_678a54211ffa18625cd3714f320a29b8
#
_entry.id   678a54211ffa18625cd3714f320a29b8
#
_cell.length_a   1.000
_cell.length_b   1.000
_cell.length_c   1.000
_cell.angle_alpha   90.00
_cell.angle_beta   90.00
_cell.angle_gamma   90.00
#
_symmetry.space_group_name_H-M   'P 1'
#
loop_
_entity.id
_entity.type
_entity.pdbx_description
1 polymer ?
#
loop_
_entity_poly.entity_id
_entity_poly.type
_entity_poly.pdbx_seq_one_letter_code
_entity_poly.pdbx_strand_id
1 'polypeptide(L)'
;DLLAKDSANTFSGAHTFEVFSGICKHWPTFTAPANFGDKVTSTIPTMLLSGELDPVTPPSWGALAAQGLSNSKHFVAKNAGHGLVTQTCAANMIGEYLDNLNFDDVDSSCLDKQPLPGFLLNNNSNLHVKEAK
;
A
#
# COMPACT_ATOMS: atom_id res chain seq x y z
N ASP A 1 -22.63 2.40 11.74
CA ASP A 1 -21.50 2.61 10.86
C ASP A 1 -20.33 1.73 11.30
N LEU A 2 -19.81 0.89 10.37
CA LEU A 2 -18.75 -0.08 10.65
C LEU A 2 -17.46 0.63 11.09
N LEU A 3 -17.09 1.71 10.43
CA LEU A 3 -15.85 2.45 10.74
C LEU A 3 -15.86 3.03 12.16
N ALA A 4 -16.98 3.61 12.60
CA ALA A 4 -17.12 4.11 13.96
C ALA A 4 -17.04 2.98 14.99
N LYS A 5 -17.62 1.82 14.69
CA LYS A 5 -17.58 0.64 15.56
C LYS A 5 -16.18 0.05 15.65
N ASP A 6 -15.49 -0.10 14.52
CA ASP A 6 -14.17 -0.73 14.45
C ASP A 6 -13.09 0.15 15.08
N SER A 7 -13.25 1.48 14.99
CA SER A 7 -12.32 2.43 15.60
C SER A 7 -12.55 2.71 17.09
N ALA A 8 -13.71 2.37 17.64
CA ALA A 8 -14.09 2.72 19.01
C ALA A 8 -13.12 2.25 20.10
N ASN A 9 -12.41 1.13 19.85
CA ASN A 9 -11.43 0.54 20.77
C ASN A 9 -9.97 0.84 20.40
N THR A 10 -9.72 1.74 19.46
CA THR A 10 -8.37 2.17 19.10
C THR A 10 -7.95 3.38 19.94
N PHE A 11 -6.63 3.68 20.00
CA PHE A 11 -6.09 4.83 20.70
C PHE A 11 -6.75 6.16 20.28
N SER A 12 -7.01 6.33 18.99
CA SER A 12 -7.66 7.55 18.43
C SER A 12 -9.18 7.51 18.47
N GLY A 13 -9.79 6.37 18.83
CA GLY A 13 -11.24 6.20 18.77
C GLY A 13 -11.79 6.53 17.38
N ALA A 14 -12.99 7.08 17.33
CA ALA A 14 -13.63 7.50 16.08
C ALA A 14 -13.17 8.89 15.59
N HIS A 15 -12.19 9.54 16.23
CA HIS A 15 -11.82 10.93 15.96
C HIS A 15 -11.49 11.20 14.50
N THR A 16 -10.65 10.37 13.86
CA THR A 16 -10.29 10.53 12.45
C THR A 16 -11.52 10.47 11.55
N PHE A 17 -12.41 9.52 11.81
CA PHE A 17 -13.67 9.36 11.06
C PHE A 17 -14.57 10.60 11.24
N GLU A 18 -14.71 11.12 12.45
CA GLU A 18 -15.53 12.29 12.76
C GLU A 18 -15.03 13.55 12.08
N VAL A 19 -13.69 13.76 12.09
CA VAL A 19 -13.05 14.91 11.41
C VAL A 19 -13.31 14.85 9.90
N PHE A 20 -13.01 13.73 9.24
CA PHE A 20 -13.23 13.62 7.80
C PHE A 20 -14.72 13.70 7.44
N SER A 21 -15.60 13.09 8.20
CA SER A 21 -17.05 13.17 7.98
C SER A 21 -17.57 14.61 8.16
N GLY A 22 -17.00 15.36 9.10
CA GLY A 22 -17.29 16.77 9.29
C GLY A 22 -16.88 17.62 8.09
N ILE A 23 -15.65 17.43 7.61
CA ILE A 23 -15.12 18.16 6.44
C ILE A 23 -15.93 17.85 5.18
N CYS A 24 -16.24 16.59 4.93
CA CYS A 24 -17.00 16.15 3.75
C CYS A 24 -18.39 16.77 3.64
N LYS A 25 -19.01 17.18 4.75
CA LYS A 25 -20.31 17.87 4.73
C LYS A 25 -20.24 19.25 4.07
N HIS A 26 -19.08 19.89 4.09
CA HIS A 26 -18.85 21.24 3.59
C HIS A 26 -18.04 21.26 2.29
N TRP A 27 -17.52 20.11 1.87
CA TRP A 27 -16.75 20.01 0.65
C TRP A 27 -17.68 19.92 -0.57
N PRO A 28 -17.36 20.63 -1.67
CA PRO A 28 -18.13 20.50 -2.90
C PRO A 28 -18.13 19.05 -3.37
N THR A 29 -19.30 18.48 -3.56
CA THR A 29 -19.46 17.09 -3.99
C THR A 29 -20.16 17.03 -5.34
N PHE A 30 -19.92 15.97 -6.07
CA PHE A 30 -20.65 15.60 -7.28
C PHE A 30 -21.17 14.17 -7.15
N THR A 31 -22.20 13.85 -7.90
CA THR A 31 -22.71 12.48 -7.93
C THR A 31 -21.73 11.59 -8.70
N ALA A 32 -21.17 10.61 -8.02
CA ALA A 32 -20.33 9.63 -8.67
C ALA A 32 -21.12 8.83 -9.72
N PRO A 33 -20.50 8.41 -10.83
CA PRO A 33 -21.12 7.48 -11.76
C PRO A 33 -21.61 6.21 -11.05
N ALA A 34 -22.70 5.61 -11.56
CA ALA A 34 -23.30 4.43 -10.93
C ALA A 34 -22.33 3.24 -10.82
N ASN A 35 -21.37 3.15 -11.73
CA ASN A 35 -20.34 2.11 -11.77
C ASN A 35 -19.02 2.49 -11.05
N PHE A 36 -18.99 3.58 -10.28
CA PHE A 36 -17.76 4.04 -9.62
C PHE A 36 -17.15 3.02 -8.66
N GLY A 37 -18.02 2.24 -8.01
CA GLY A 37 -17.60 1.19 -7.06
C GLY A 37 -17.45 -0.20 -7.69
N ASP A 38 -17.65 -0.34 -8.99
CA ASP A 38 -17.57 -1.63 -9.65
C ASP A 38 -16.13 -2.14 -9.71
N LYS A 39 -15.99 -3.45 -9.66
CA LYS A 39 -14.69 -4.10 -9.80
C LYS A 39 -14.16 -3.89 -11.21
N VAL A 40 -12.95 -3.34 -11.30
CA VAL A 40 -12.23 -3.21 -12.57
C VAL A 40 -11.82 -4.59 -13.07
N THR A 41 -12.14 -4.89 -14.33
CA THR A 41 -11.70 -6.11 -15.01
C THR A 41 -10.85 -5.77 -16.22
N SER A 42 -9.70 -6.42 -16.37
CA SER A 42 -8.78 -6.14 -17.48
C SER A 42 -7.86 -7.33 -17.74
N THR A 43 -7.40 -7.46 -19.00
CA THR A 43 -6.35 -8.38 -19.42
C THR A 43 -5.01 -7.68 -19.63
N ILE A 44 -4.97 -6.36 -19.43
CA ILE A 44 -3.74 -5.58 -19.55
C ILE A 44 -2.72 -6.07 -18.52
N PRO A 45 -1.46 -6.32 -18.92
CA PRO A 45 -0.41 -6.67 -17.98
C PRO A 45 -0.29 -5.61 -16.88
N THR A 46 -0.47 -6.01 -15.63
CA THR A 46 -0.55 -5.08 -14.50
C THR A 46 0.31 -5.54 -13.34
N MET A 47 1.31 -4.75 -12.97
CA MET A 47 2.07 -4.94 -11.75
C MET A 47 1.39 -4.19 -10.60
N LEU A 48 1.12 -4.89 -9.48
CA LEU A 48 0.64 -4.28 -8.26
C LEU A 48 1.73 -4.37 -7.20
N LEU A 49 1.92 -3.27 -6.47
CA LEU A 49 2.94 -3.16 -5.44
C LEU A 49 2.30 -2.66 -4.14
N SER A 50 2.51 -3.37 -3.04
CA SER A 50 2.01 -2.98 -1.71
C SER A 50 3.11 -3.10 -0.66
N GLY A 51 3.10 -2.19 0.32
CA GLY A 51 3.90 -2.33 1.53
C GLY A 51 3.16 -3.15 2.58
N GLU A 52 3.84 -4.09 3.23
CA GLU A 52 3.24 -4.95 4.27
C GLU A 52 2.65 -4.14 5.42
N LEU A 53 3.32 -3.03 5.78
CA LEU A 53 2.94 -2.15 6.89
C LEU A 53 2.20 -0.89 6.42
N ASP A 54 1.65 -0.88 5.21
CA ASP A 54 0.93 0.27 4.67
C ASP A 54 -0.45 0.42 5.37
N PRO A 55 -0.67 1.47 6.18
CA PRO A 55 -1.93 1.68 6.87
C PRO A 55 -2.98 2.37 5.99
N VAL A 56 -2.60 2.90 4.83
CA VAL A 56 -3.47 3.68 3.93
C VAL A 56 -4.09 2.77 2.88
N THR A 57 -3.24 1.99 2.19
CA THR A 57 -3.62 1.04 1.15
C THR A 57 -2.99 -0.33 1.45
N PRO A 58 -3.53 -1.06 2.44
CA PRO A 58 -2.94 -2.32 2.87
C PRO A 58 -2.93 -3.37 1.75
N PRO A 59 -2.05 -4.39 1.83
CA PRO A 59 -1.92 -5.43 0.81
C PRO A 59 -3.24 -6.13 0.44
N SER A 60 -4.18 -6.20 1.37
CA SER A 60 -5.52 -6.76 1.11
C SER A 60 -6.29 -6.02 0.01
N TRP A 61 -6.07 -4.72 -0.15
CA TRP A 61 -6.68 -3.94 -1.22
C TRP A 61 -6.03 -4.21 -2.57
N GLY A 62 -4.70 -4.37 -2.59
CA GLY A 62 -3.99 -4.82 -3.79
C GLY A 62 -4.44 -6.20 -4.24
N ALA A 63 -4.61 -7.13 -3.29
CA ALA A 63 -5.13 -8.47 -3.56
C ALA A 63 -6.59 -8.44 -4.06
N LEU A 64 -7.41 -7.53 -3.54
CA LEU A 64 -8.79 -7.33 -4.02
C LEU A 64 -8.80 -6.80 -5.46
N ALA A 65 -7.96 -5.81 -5.78
CA ALA A 65 -7.83 -5.27 -7.12
C ALA A 65 -7.36 -6.34 -8.12
N ALA A 66 -6.39 -7.17 -7.74
CA ALA A 66 -5.85 -8.25 -8.57
C ALA A 66 -6.92 -9.26 -9.02
N GLN A 67 -7.99 -9.47 -8.24
CA GLN A 67 -9.05 -10.42 -8.60
C GLN A 67 -9.77 -10.10 -9.92
N GLY A 68 -9.73 -8.84 -10.37
CA GLY A 68 -10.30 -8.42 -11.65
C GLY A 68 -9.31 -8.40 -12.79
N LEU A 69 -8.01 -8.55 -12.50
CA LEU A 69 -6.93 -8.36 -13.46
C LEU A 69 -6.31 -9.72 -13.80
N SER A 70 -6.82 -10.34 -14.87
CA SER A 70 -6.43 -11.72 -15.25
C SER A 70 -4.95 -11.88 -15.64
N ASN A 71 -4.30 -10.78 -16.01
CA ASN A 71 -2.87 -10.73 -16.31
C ASN A 71 -2.16 -9.78 -15.34
N SER A 72 -2.14 -10.14 -14.05
CA SER A 72 -1.49 -9.31 -13.04
C SER A 72 -0.65 -10.12 -12.07
N LYS A 73 0.37 -9.46 -11.49
CA LYS A 73 1.16 -10.00 -10.39
C LYS A 73 1.23 -8.96 -9.26
N HIS A 74 0.90 -9.39 -8.05
CA HIS A 74 0.92 -8.56 -6.87
C HIS A 74 2.13 -8.90 -6.02
N PHE A 75 2.99 -7.91 -5.80
CA PHE A 75 4.17 -8.00 -4.96
C PHE A 75 3.95 -7.23 -3.67
N VAL A 76 4.37 -7.80 -2.55
CA VAL A 76 4.27 -7.18 -1.23
C VAL A 76 5.66 -7.01 -0.67
N ALA A 77 6.06 -5.77 -0.39
CA ALA A 77 7.35 -5.47 0.22
C ALA A 77 7.26 -5.64 1.75
N LYS A 78 8.06 -6.55 2.29
CA LYS A 78 8.13 -6.80 3.72
C LYS A 78 8.63 -5.56 4.47
N ASN A 79 8.06 -5.28 5.62
CA ASN A 79 8.41 -4.13 6.48
C ASN A 79 8.32 -2.75 5.81
N ALA A 80 7.80 -2.64 4.58
CA ALA A 80 7.63 -1.38 3.89
C ALA A 80 6.25 -0.75 4.20
N GLY A 81 6.22 0.57 4.29
CA GLY A 81 5.00 1.36 4.46
C GLY A 81 4.45 1.89 3.14
N HIS A 82 3.63 2.93 3.24
CA HIS A 82 3.11 3.64 2.07
C HIS A 82 4.23 4.28 1.25
N GLY A 83 4.12 4.24 -0.09
CA GLY A 83 5.14 4.82 -0.97
C GLY A 83 6.39 3.95 -1.14
N LEU A 84 6.26 2.65 -1.09
CA LEU A 84 7.36 1.67 -1.13
C LEU A 84 8.34 1.83 -2.30
N VAL A 85 7.93 2.45 -3.42
CA VAL A 85 8.78 2.64 -4.61
C VAL A 85 10.06 3.43 -4.30
N THR A 86 9.97 4.42 -3.41
CA THR A 86 11.12 5.24 -3.00
C THR A 86 11.92 4.65 -1.84
N GLN A 87 11.37 3.65 -1.16
CA GLN A 87 11.96 3.06 0.05
C GLN A 87 12.59 1.69 -0.22
N THR A 88 12.34 1.10 -1.37
CA THR A 88 12.75 -0.26 -1.72
C THR A 88 13.36 -0.33 -3.11
N CYS A 89 13.68 -1.53 -3.57
CA CYS A 89 14.10 -1.81 -4.95
C CYS A 89 12.97 -1.77 -5.99
N ALA A 90 11.74 -1.43 -5.59
CA ALA A 90 10.58 -1.50 -6.47
C ALA A 90 10.73 -0.64 -7.75
N ALA A 91 11.50 0.46 -7.69
CA ALA A 91 11.80 1.27 -8.88
C ALA A 91 12.54 0.45 -9.95
N ASN A 92 13.53 -0.37 -9.56
CA ASN A 92 14.26 -1.25 -10.49
C ASN A 92 13.34 -2.33 -11.04
N MET A 93 12.52 -2.97 -10.18
CA MET A 93 11.53 -3.97 -10.60
C MET A 93 10.54 -3.41 -11.64
N ILE A 94 10.11 -2.16 -11.46
CA ILE A 94 9.24 -1.48 -12.43
C ILE A 94 9.98 -1.33 -13.77
N GLY A 95 11.25 -0.91 -13.74
CA GLY A 95 12.08 -0.81 -14.95
C GLY A 95 12.20 -2.15 -15.68
N GLU A 96 12.61 -3.21 -14.99
CA GLU A 96 12.72 -4.57 -15.55
C GLU A 96 11.40 -5.06 -16.15
N TYR A 97 10.28 -4.79 -15.45
CA TYR A 97 8.95 -5.16 -15.95
C TYR A 97 8.57 -4.38 -17.21
N LEU A 98 8.83 -3.07 -17.26
CA LEU A 98 8.49 -2.24 -18.42
C LEU A 98 9.31 -2.59 -19.66
N ASP A 99 10.53 -3.05 -19.50
CA ASP A 99 11.39 -3.45 -20.60
C ASP A 99 10.88 -4.73 -21.30
N ASN A 100 10.32 -5.67 -20.53
CA ASN A 100 9.99 -7.01 -21.04
C ASN A 100 8.50 -7.35 -20.97
N LEU A 101 7.71 -6.63 -20.18
CA LEU A 101 6.29 -6.92 -19.84
C LEU A 101 6.06 -8.36 -19.36
N ASN A 102 7.10 -8.96 -18.77
CA ASN A 102 7.09 -10.32 -18.25
C ASN A 102 7.39 -10.30 -16.75
N PHE A 103 6.49 -10.83 -15.95
CA PHE A 103 6.63 -10.86 -14.49
C PHE A 103 7.69 -11.87 -14.03
N ASP A 104 8.00 -12.90 -14.82
CA ASP A 104 8.93 -13.95 -14.42
C ASP A 104 10.39 -13.48 -14.50
N ASP A 105 10.66 -12.43 -15.27
CA ASP A 105 11.97 -11.81 -15.41
C ASP A 105 12.26 -10.78 -14.31
N VAL A 106 11.29 -10.47 -13.45
CA VAL A 106 11.43 -9.46 -12.39
C VAL A 106 11.99 -10.08 -11.11
N ASP A 107 13.19 -9.65 -10.70
CA ASP A 107 13.77 -10.06 -9.40
C ASP A 107 13.12 -9.30 -8.24
N SER A 108 12.19 -9.96 -7.57
CA SER A 108 11.50 -9.42 -6.38
C SER A 108 12.17 -9.79 -5.05
N SER A 109 13.29 -10.50 -5.05
CA SER A 109 13.94 -11.03 -3.85
C SER A 109 14.34 -9.95 -2.83
N CYS A 110 14.57 -8.74 -3.30
CA CYS A 110 14.90 -7.59 -2.47
C CYS A 110 13.73 -7.10 -1.59
N LEU A 111 12.49 -7.38 -1.97
CA LEU A 111 11.30 -6.97 -1.19
C LEU A 111 11.21 -7.71 0.15
N ASP A 112 11.74 -8.92 0.24
CA ASP A 112 11.76 -9.71 1.47
C ASP A 112 12.89 -9.30 2.44
N LYS A 113 13.86 -8.51 1.95
CA LYS A 113 15.07 -8.14 2.68
C LYS A 113 14.99 -6.77 3.36
N GLN A 114 13.82 -6.13 3.34
CA GLN A 114 13.67 -4.82 3.97
C GLN A 114 13.82 -4.92 5.50
N PRO A 115 14.75 -4.16 6.09
CA PRO A 115 14.91 -4.17 7.53
C PRO A 115 13.72 -3.49 8.21
N LEU A 116 13.36 -3.92 9.40
CA LEU A 116 12.47 -3.14 10.24
C LEU A 116 13.14 -1.82 10.63
N PRO A 117 12.45 -0.67 10.51
CA PRO A 117 12.99 0.59 10.98
C PRO A 117 13.26 0.50 12.49
N GLY A 118 14.45 0.95 12.90
CA GLY A 118 14.83 0.99 14.31
C GLY A 118 14.05 2.07 15.07
N PHE A 119 13.84 1.87 16.36
CA PHE A 119 13.27 2.90 17.23
C PHE A 119 14.31 3.99 17.53
N LEU A 120 13.89 5.26 17.45
CA LEU A 120 14.67 6.38 17.99
C LEU A 120 14.57 6.34 19.52
N LEU A 121 15.67 5.99 20.19
CA LEU A 121 15.73 5.89 21.65
C LEU A 121 16.06 7.21 22.34
N ASN A 122 16.68 8.15 21.60
CA ASN A 122 17.01 9.51 22.05
C ASN A 122 17.35 10.39 20.84
N ASN A 123 17.51 11.70 21.04
CA ASN A 123 17.79 12.66 19.96
C ASN A 123 19.15 12.47 19.27
N ASN A 124 20.05 11.68 19.85
CA ASN A 124 21.37 11.37 19.29
C ASN A 124 21.42 9.95 18.66
N SER A 125 20.30 9.26 18.62
CA SER A 125 20.23 7.93 17.99
C SER A 125 20.37 8.08 16.49
N ASN A 126 21.57 7.75 15.97
CA ASN A 126 21.68 7.48 14.55
C ASN A 126 20.83 6.26 14.21
N LEU A 127 20.03 6.35 13.16
CA LEU A 127 19.29 5.23 12.62
C LEU A 127 20.30 4.21 12.04
N HIS A 128 20.94 3.46 12.90
CA HIS A 128 21.71 2.30 12.48
C HIS A 128 20.71 1.18 12.19
N VAL A 129 20.38 1.03 10.92
CA VAL A 129 19.76 -0.19 10.43
C VAL A 129 20.78 -1.31 10.65
N LYS A 130 20.57 -2.14 11.68
CA LYS A 130 21.34 -3.37 11.79
C LYS A 130 20.86 -4.28 10.67
N GLU A 131 21.75 -4.54 9.71
CA GLU A 131 21.54 -5.61 8.75
C GLU A 131 21.22 -6.90 9.53
N ALA A 132 20.05 -7.47 9.25
CA ALA A 132 19.70 -8.79 9.77
C ALA A 132 20.68 -9.79 9.14
N LYS A 133 21.49 -10.43 10.00
CA LYS A 133 22.36 -11.55 9.61
C LYS A 133 21.53 -12.80 9.33
#